data_86ed48962db9bab8f1053c11e874f5a4
#
_entry.id   86ed48962db9bab8f1053c11e874f5a4
#
_cell.length_a   1.000
_cell.length_b   1.000
_cell.length_c   1.000
_cell.angle_alpha   90.00
_cell.angle_beta   90.00
_cell.angle_gamma   90.00
#
_symmetry.space_group_name_H-M   'P 1'
#
loop_
_entity.id
_entity.type
_entity.pdbx_description
1 polymer ?
#
loop_
_entity_poly.entity_id
_entity_poly.type
_entity_poly.pdbx_seq_one_letter_code
_entity_poly.pdbx_strand_id
1 'polypeptide(L)'
;GALSTAQRPAKINTKKLLEFYAAQQRPEWGLGEIEHVTSALLPMGGAVSNVAGANWMIIGDAAACINPLNGEGIDYGLETAALAVALLGPKDFTLAWPAVLREHYGESFLLARTAARLLTYPQFLPLAGPLALRGPIGRILMPAAARLMGNLITDDDRDLIARTWRAAGRTVSSLRRDTPLWDSTAA
;
A
#
# COMPACT_ATOMS: atom_id res chain seq x y z
N GLY A 1 7.05 5.39 10.85
CA GLY A 1 5.81 6.03 10.41
C GLY A 1 4.61 5.66 11.27
N ALA A 2 3.47 6.25 10.99
CA ALA A 2 2.21 5.92 11.63
C ALA A 2 1.10 5.82 10.59
N LEU A 3 0.31 4.74 10.64
CA LEU A 3 -0.85 4.58 9.79
C LEU A 3 -1.96 5.52 10.21
N SER A 4 -2.52 6.25 9.27
CA SER A 4 -3.57 7.24 9.50
C SER A 4 -4.65 7.16 8.42
N THR A 5 -5.89 7.39 8.81
CA THR A 5 -7.00 7.56 7.88
C THR A 5 -7.75 8.86 8.19
N ALA A 6 -8.54 9.37 7.23
CA ALA A 6 -9.35 10.56 7.45
C ALA A 6 -10.30 10.41 8.66
N GLN A 7 -10.86 9.20 8.85
CA GLN A 7 -11.77 8.89 9.96
C GLN A 7 -11.03 8.64 11.29
N ARG A 8 -9.78 8.22 11.22
CA ARG A 8 -8.91 7.92 12.37
C ARG A 8 -7.51 8.46 12.14
N PRO A 9 -7.32 9.77 12.30
CA PRO A 9 -6.00 10.38 12.19
C PRO A 9 -5.10 9.86 13.30
N ALA A 10 -3.85 9.54 12.97
CA ALA A 10 -2.85 9.15 13.95
C ALA A 10 -2.51 10.35 14.85
N LYS A 11 -2.74 10.21 16.15
CA LYS A 11 -2.41 11.23 17.16
C LYS A 11 -0.98 11.04 17.72
N ILE A 12 -0.05 10.67 16.86
CA ILE A 12 1.33 10.36 17.24
C ILE A 12 2.25 11.44 16.68
N ASN A 13 3.07 12.02 17.57
CA ASN A 13 4.16 12.87 17.13
C ASN A 13 5.34 12.00 16.67
N THR A 14 5.43 11.77 15.35
CA THR A 14 6.43 10.90 14.75
C THR A 14 7.86 11.40 14.96
N LYS A 15 8.09 12.71 15.12
CA LYS A 15 9.39 13.28 15.45
C LYS A 15 9.84 12.85 16.86
N LYS A 16 8.96 13.01 17.86
CA LYS A 16 9.27 12.56 19.23
C LYS A 16 9.48 11.05 19.31
N LEU A 17 8.73 10.27 18.52
CA LEU A 17 8.92 8.83 18.45
C LEU A 17 10.28 8.47 17.84
N LEU A 18 10.69 9.18 16.79
CA LEU A 18 12.03 9.02 16.19
C LEU A 18 13.14 9.35 17.19
N GLU A 19 13.04 10.48 17.88
CA GLU A 19 14.01 10.91 18.90
C GLU A 19 14.14 9.88 20.04
N PHE A 20 12.99 9.39 20.52
CA PHE A 20 12.96 8.34 21.56
C PHE A 20 13.64 7.04 21.07
N TYR A 21 13.33 6.59 19.86
CA TYR A 21 13.90 5.37 19.30
C TYR A 21 15.40 5.51 19.03
N ALA A 22 15.82 6.64 18.46
CA ALA A 22 17.24 6.92 18.24
C ALA A 22 18.03 6.96 19.57
N ALA A 23 17.47 7.54 20.64
CA ALA A 23 18.08 7.54 21.95
C ALA A 23 18.29 6.13 22.51
N GLN A 24 17.35 5.21 22.29
CA GLN A 24 17.49 3.81 22.68
C GLN A 24 18.58 3.06 21.91
N GLN A 25 18.70 3.33 20.61
CA GLN A 25 19.67 2.64 19.74
C GLN A 25 21.07 3.26 19.78
N ARG A 26 21.20 4.48 20.30
CA ARG A 26 22.46 5.23 20.32
C ARG A 26 23.62 4.47 20.99
N PRO A 27 23.45 3.80 22.15
CA PRO A 27 24.55 3.05 22.78
C PRO A 27 25.02 1.85 21.94
N GLU A 28 24.11 1.19 21.24
CA GLU A 28 24.43 -0.01 20.48
C GLU A 28 25.02 0.32 19.09
N TRP A 29 24.48 1.34 18.43
CA TRP A 29 24.82 1.67 17.04
C TRP A 29 25.78 2.85 16.91
N GLY A 30 26.20 3.46 18.01
CA GLY A 30 27.11 4.63 18.01
C GLY A 30 26.50 5.84 17.29
N LEU A 31 25.18 6.01 17.35
CA LEU A 31 24.50 7.12 16.66
C LEU A 31 24.83 8.46 17.31
N GLY A 32 25.12 9.46 16.47
CA GLY A 32 25.23 10.87 16.90
C GLY A 32 23.86 11.51 17.21
N GLU A 33 23.87 12.82 17.37
CA GLU A 33 22.63 13.59 17.50
C GLU A 33 21.86 13.64 16.19
N ILE A 34 20.53 13.78 16.29
CA ILE A 34 19.68 13.95 15.11
C ILE A 34 19.80 15.40 14.63
N GLU A 35 20.42 15.61 13.49
CA GLU A 35 20.67 16.96 12.97
C GLU A 35 19.50 17.48 12.12
N HIS A 36 18.99 16.65 11.20
CA HIS A 36 17.94 17.03 10.29
C HIS A 36 16.80 16.01 10.29
N VAL A 37 15.57 16.47 10.54
CA VAL A 37 14.36 15.65 10.47
C VAL A 37 13.45 16.16 9.37
N THR A 38 13.19 15.31 8.40
CA THR A 38 12.19 15.56 7.36
C THR A 38 11.01 14.61 7.52
N SER A 39 9.83 15.03 7.12
CA SER A 39 8.63 14.19 7.14
C SER A 39 7.73 14.52 5.96
N ALA A 40 7.03 13.51 5.46
CA ALA A 40 6.05 13.68 4.42
C ALA A 40 4.86 12.75 4.67
N LEU A 41 3.70 13.12 4.13
CA LEU A 41 2.58 12.20 3.98
C LEU A 41 2.91 11.25 2.84
N LEU A 42 2.72 9.95 3.09
CA LEU A 42 2.91 8.92 2.10
C LEU A 42 1.52 8.44 1.63
N PRO A 43 1.05 8.86 0.44
CA PRO A 43 -0.19 8.35 -0.11
C PRO A 43 0.00 6.88 -0.50
N MET A 44 -0.96 6.02 -0.16
CA MET A 44 -0.85 4.58 -0.37
C MET A 44 -2.07 4.02 -1.09
N GLY A 45 -1.86 2.92 -1.82
CA GLY A 45 -2.93 2.13 -2.40
C GLY A 45 -3.77 2.88 -3.43
N GLY A 46 -3.13 3.66 -4.30
CA GLY A 46 -3.81 4.39 -5.36
C GLY A 46 -4.65 5.59 -4.88
N ALA A 47 -4.33 6.17 -3.72
CA ALA A 47 -5.11 7.26 -3.11
C ALA A 47 -4.81 8.65 -3.70
N VAL A 48 -4.40 8.72 -4.95
CA VAL A 48 -4.16 9.97 -5.70
C VAL A 48 -4.89 9.94 -7.03
N SER A 49 -5.25 11.12 -7.52
CA SER A 49 -5.82 11.35 -8.85
C SER A 49 -4.80 12.08 -9.73
N ASN A 50 -5.13 12.20 -11.02
CA ASN A 50 -4.30 12.96 -11.99
C ASN A 50 -2.86 12.44 -12.06
N VAL A 51 -2.69 11.13 -12.27
CA VAL A 51 -1.39 10.47 -12.38
C VAL A 51 -0.81 10.47 -13.79
N ALA A 52 -1.50 11.07 -14.75
CA ALA A 52 -1.04 11.18 -16.12
C ALA A 52 -1.67 12.38 -16.85
N GLY A 53 -1.06 12.77 -17.94
CA GLY A 53 -1.55 13.74 -18.90
C GLY A 53 -1.18 13.31 -20.31
N ALA A 54 -1.35 14.21 -21.27
CA ALA A 54 -1.13 13.90 -22.69
C ALA A 54 0.29 13.37 -22.97
N ASN A 55 1.31 13.86 -22.25
CA ASN A 55 2.72 13.58 -22.50
C ASN A 55 3.55 13.27 -21.23
N TRP A 56 2.89 12.93 -20.12
CA TRP A 56 3.57 12.60 -18.87
C TRP A 56 2.80 11.52 -18.10
N MET A 57 3.52 10.77 -17.27
CA MET A 57 3.01 9.76 -16.33
C MET A 57 3.76 9.88 -15.02
N ILE A 58 3.06 9.68 -13.91
CA ILE A 58 3.63 9.59 -12.56
C ILE A 58 3.71 8.11 -12.17
N ILE A 59 4.83 7.69 -11.58
CA ILE A 59 5.10 6.30 -11.19
C ILE A 59 5.46 6.20 -9.70
N GLY A 60 5.48 4.98 -9.17
CA GLY A 60 5.93 4.68 -7.81
C GLY A 60 5.14 5.42 -6.74
N ASP A 61 5.84 5.90 -5.72
CA ASP A 61 5.27 6.58 -4.55
C ASP A 61 4.46 7.82 -4.93
N ALA A 62 4.90 8.57 -5.92
CA ALA A 62 4.18 9.74 -6.42
C ALA A 62 2.81 9.40 -7.01
N ALA A 63 2.68 8.19 -7.59
CA ALA A 63 1.41 7.63 -8.05
C ALA A 63 0.65 6.87 -6.95
N ALA A 64 1.07 6.96 -5.69
CA ALA A 64 0.54 6.17 -4.57
C ALA A 64 0.58 4.63 -4.83
N CYS A 65 1.54 4.17 -5.63
CA CYS A 65 1.79 2.75 -5.86
C CYS A 65 2.60 2.15 -4.70
N ILE A 66 1.98 2.12 -3.53
CA ILE A 66 2.57 1.68 -2.26
C ILE A 66 1.58 0.75 -1.59
N ASN A 67 2.05 -0.38 -1.08
CA ASN A 67 1.22 -1.34 -0.38
C ASN A 67 0.62 -0.73 0.90
N PRO A 68 -0.70 -0.66 1.02
CA PRO A 68 -1.35 -0.04 2.18
C PRO A 68 -1.15 -0.78 3.51
N LEU A 69 -0.70 -2.04 3.48
CA LEU A 69 -0.55 -2.85 4.70
C LEU A 69 0.79 -2.62 5.38
N ASN A 70 1.88 -2.51 4.62
CA ASN A 70 3.24 -2.42 5.14
C ASN A 70 4.00 -1.15 4.72
N GLY A 71 3.46 -0.37 3.77
CA GLY A 71 4.14 0.82 3.23
C GLY A 71 5.29 0.49 2.28
N GLU A 72 5.35 -0.73 1.76
CA GLU A 72 6.33 -1.13 0.77
C GLU A 72 6.00 -0.46 -0.57
N GLY A 73 6.98 0.16 -1.22
CA GLY A 73 6.85 0.90 -2.48
C GLY A 73 7.97 0.66 -3.48
N ILE A 74 9.10 0.04 -3.07
CA ILE A 74 10.27 -0.12 -3.92
C ILE A 74 9.95 -1.02 -5.13
N ASP A 75 9.34 -2.18 -4.90
CA ASP A 75 8.96 -3.11 -5.95
C ASP A 75 7.94 -2.47 -6.90
N TYR A 76 6.92 -1.81 -6.36
CA TYR A 76 5.93 -1.09 -7.17
C TYR A 76 6.54 0.06 -7.96
N GLY A 77 7.57 0.72 -7.42
CA GLY A 77 8.32 1.75 -8.15
C GLY A 77 9.00 1.17 -9.40
N LEU A 78 9.64 0.01 -9.28
CA LEU A 78 10.30 -0.69 -10.38
C LEU A 78 9.28 -1.25 -11.39
N GLU A 79 8.21 -1.88 -10.91
CA GLU A 79 7.15 -2.42 -11.77
C GLU A 79 6.45 -1.31 -12.56
N THR A 80 6.05 -0.23 -11.90
CA THR A 80 5.38 0.90 -12.58
C THR A 80 6.29 1.58 -13.58
N ALA A 81 7.61 1.64 -13.33
CA ALA A 81 8.57 2.13 -14.30
C ALA A 81 8.59 1.23 -15.56
N ALA A 82 8.64 -0.09 -15.38
CA ALA A 82 8.58 -1.03 -16.50
C ALA A 82 7.28 -0.94 -17.29
N LEU A 83 6.13 -0.85 -16.62
CA LEU A 83 4.82 -0.67 -17.24
C LEU A 83 4.72 0.66 -18.01
N ALA A 84 5.25 1.75 -17.43
CA ALA A 84 5.28 3.04 -18.09
C ALA A 84 6.13 3.01 -19.37
N VAL A 85 7.31 2.37 -19.33
CA VAL A 85 8.17 2.18 -20.51
C VAL A 85 7.46 1.37 -21.59
N ALA A 86 6.76 0.29 -21.21
CA ALA A 86 5.98 -0.53 -22.16
C ALA A 86 4.81 0.25 -22.80
N LEU A 87 4.29 1.26 -22.10
CA LEU A 87 3.21 2.10 -22.59
C LEU A 87 3.68 3.24 -23.50
N LEU A 88 4.98 3.57 -23.50
CA LEU A 88 5.53 4.69 -24.29
C LEU A 88 5.18 4.57 -25.78
N GLY A 89 4.87 5.71 -26.41
CA GLY A 89 4.53 5.81 -27.82
C GLY A 89 3.79 7.11 -28.12
N PRO A 90 3.42 7.36 -29.37
CA PRO A 90 2.70 8.57 -29.79
C PRO A 90 1.20 8.44 -29.40
N LYS A 91 0.90 8.59 -28.12
CA LYS A 91 -0.47 8.51 -27.58
C LYS A 91 -0.63 9.39 -26.35
N ASP A 92 -1.88 9.70 -26.04
CA ASP A 92 -2.29 10.40 -24.85
C ASP A 92 -2.34 9.41 -23.66
N PHE A 93 -1.63 9.71 -22.58
CA PHE A 93 -1.57 8.86 -21.39
C PHE A 93 -2.65 9.15 -20.36
N THR A 94 -3.43 10.22 -20.53
CA THR A 94 -4.41 10.70 -19.53
C THR A 94 -5.36 9.61 -19.05
N LEU A 95 -5.87 8.78 -19.97
CA LEU A 95 -6.75 7.65 -19.63
C LEU A 95 -6.01 6.31 -19.63
N ALA A 96 -5.00 6.17 -20.50
CA ALA A 96 -4.31 4.90 -20.68
C ALA A 96 -3.52 4.49 -19.43
N TRP A 97 -2.78 5.41 -18.83
CA TRP A 97 -1.95 5.11 -17.66
C TRP A 97 -2.76 4.76 -16.40
N PRO A 98 -3.78 5.53 -15.99
CA PRO A 98 -4.66 5.12 -14.88
C PRO A 98 -5.35 3.78 -15.12
N ALA A 99 -5.67 3.44 -16.36
CA ALA A 99 -6.26 2.14 -16.70
C ALA A 99 -5.27 1.00 -16.45
N VAL A 100 -4.02 1.14 -16.89
CA VAL A 100 -2.94 0.16 -16.62
C VAL A 100 -2.74 -0.03 -15.13
N LEU A 101 -2.66 1.05 -14.35
CA LEU A 101 -2.51 0.96 -12.89
C LEU A 101 -3.68 0.21 -12.23
N ARG A 102 -4.92 0.51 -12.65
CA ARG A 102 -6.11 -0.17 -12.13
C ARG A 102 -6.15 -1.64 -12.50
N GLU A 103 -5.74 -1.99 -13.71
CA GLU A 103 -5.68 -3.37 -14.18
C GLU A 103 -4.70 -4.20 -13.34
N HIS A 104 -3.49 -3.67 -13.10
CA HIS A 104 -2.44 -4.40 -12.38
C HIS A 104 -2.63 -4.42 -10.86
N TYR A 105 -3.08 -3.32 -10.26
CA TYR A 105 -3.08 -3.17 -8.80
C TYR A 105 -4.46 -2.91 -8.19
N GLY A 106 -5.48 -2.60 -8.98
CA GLY A 106 -6.76 -2.10 -8.48
C GLY A 106 -7.42 -3.01 -7.45
N GLU A 107 -7.58 -4.30 -7.76
CA GLU A 107 -8.21 -5.26 -6.84
C GLU A 107 -7.38 -5.49 -5.58
N SER A 108 -6.07 -5.69 -5.74
CA SER A 108 -5.15 -5.95 -4.63
C SER A 108 -5.06 -4.76 -3.69
N PHE A 109 -4.97 -3.54 -4.22
CA PHE A 109 -4.90 -2.32 -3.42
C PHE A 109 -6.20 -2.00 -2.70
N LEU A 110 -7.36 -2.21 -3.32
CA LEU A 110 -8.66 -2.06 -2.66
C LEU A 110 -8.80 -3.00 -1.46
N LEU A 111 -8.40 -4.24 -1.64
CA LEU A 111 -8.45 -5.23 -0.58
C LEU A 111 -7.45 -4.92 0.52
N ALA A 112 -6.20 -4.58 0.16
CA ALA A 112 -5.16 -4.16 1.11
C ALA A 112 -5.56 -2.90 1.90
N ARG A 113 -6.15 -1.89 1.26
CA ARG A 113 -6.71 -0.71 1.94
C ARG A 113 -7.83 -1.07 2.92
N THR A 114 -8.67 -2.03 2.54
CA THR A 114 -9.74 -2.50 3.43
C THR A 114 -9.18 -3.20 4.65
N ALA A 115 -8.20 -4.08 4.46
CA ALA A 115 -7.49 -4.74 5.55
C ALA A 115 -6.71 -3.74 6.41
N ALA A 116 -5.98 -2.79 5.80
CA ALA A 116 -5.24 -1.77 6.53
C ALA A 116 -6.15 -0.90 7.43
N ARG A 117 -7.39 -0.62 7.01
CA ARG A 117 -8.36 0.08 7.85
C ARG A 117 -8.67 -0.66 9.15
N LEU A 118 -8.66 -2.00 9.15
CA LEU A 118 -8.85 -2.80 10.36
C LEU A 118 -7.71 -2.56 11.36
N LEU A 119 -6.47 -2.38 10.87
CA LEU A 119 -5.31 -2.10 11.71
C LEU A 119 -5.40 -0.75 12.43
N THR A 120 -6.24 0.16 11.96
CA THR A 120 -6.46 1.46 12.64
C THR A 120 -7.42 1.36 13.84
N TYR A 121 -8.06 0.21 14.06
CA TYR A 121 -8.87 -0.01 15.26
C TYR A 121 -7.98 -0.46 16.42
N PRO A 122 -7.97 0.26 17.57
CA PRO A 122 -7.05 -0.05 18.68
C PRO A 122 -7.19 -1.45 19.25
N GLN A 123 -8.39 -2.03 19.18
CA GLN A 123 -8.68 -3.36 19.73
C GLN A 123 -8.48 -4.49 18.71
N PHE A 124 -8.27 -4.18 17.42
CA PHE A 124 -8.19 -5.21 16.40
C PHE A 124 -6.98 -6.13 16.59
N LEU A 125 -5.78 -5.57 16.72
CA LEU A 125 -4.55 -6.35 16.91
C LEU A 125 -4.52 -7.12 18.24
N PRO A 126 -4.91 -6.54 19.39
CA PRO A 126 -4.99 -7.30 20.64
C PRO A 126 -5.95 -8.49 20.58
N LEU A 127 -7.08 -8.38 19.88
CA LEU A 127 -8.07 -9.45 19.77
C LEU A 127 -7.73 -10.47 18.68
N ALA A 128 -7.36 -10.01 17.49
CA ALA A 128 -7.10 -10.87 16.34
C ALA A 128 -5.67 -11.43 16.33
N GLY A 129 -4.69 -10.71 16.87
CA GLY A 129 -3.29 -11.09 16.84
C GLY A 129 -3.00 -12.46 17.48
N PRO A 130 -3.46 -12.76 18.69
CA PRO A 130 -3.25 -14.07 19.30
C PRO A 130 -3.83 -15.22 18.49
N LEU A 131 -4.98 -15.02 17.85
CA LEU A 131 -5.63 -16.01 16.98
C LEU A 131 -4.87 -16.17 15.65
N ALA A 132 -4.42 -15.06 15.07
CA ALA A 132 -3.72 -15.03 13.80
C ALA A 132 -2.27 -15.54 13.88
N LEU A 133 -1.60 -15.36 15.04
CA LEU A 133 -0.20 -15.74 15.23
C LEU A 133 0.01 -17.09 15.89
N ARG A 134 -1.02 -17.66 16.50
CA ARG A 134 -0.91 -18.90 17.29
C ARG A 134 -1.81 -19.99 16.73
N GLY A 135 -1.34 -21.26 16.91
CA GLY A 135 -2.13 -22.44 16.58
C GLY A 135 -2.24 -22.76 15.07
N PRO A 136 -3.15 -23.67 14.71
CA PRO A 136 -3.29 -24.14 13.33
C PRO A 136 -3.76 -23.02 12.35
N ILE A 137 -4.54 -22.07 12.83
CA ILE A 137 -4.98 -20.91 12.02
C ILE A 137 -3.79 -20.05 11.63
N GLY A 138 -2.87 -19.78 12.55
CA GLY A 138 -1.66 -18.99 12.28
C GLY A 138 -0.76 -19.63 11.23
N ARG A 139 -0.66 -20.95 11.20
CA ARG A 139 0.14 -21.67 10.19
C ARG A 139 -0.37 -21.47 8.76
N ILE A 140 -1.67 -21.24 8.58
CA ILE A 140 -2.28 -20.99 7.27
C ILE A 140 -2.28 -19.49 6.97
N LEU A 141 -2.60 -18.66 7.96
CA LEU A 141 -2.79 -17.23 7.78
C LEU A 141 -1.46 -16.47 7.60
N MET A 142 -0.40 -16.87 8.29
CA MET A 142 0.89 -16.18 8.23
C MET A 142 1.57 -16.26 6.86
N PRO A 143 1.66 -17.41 6.18
CA PRO A 143 2.17 -17.46 4.82
C PRO A 143 1.31 -16.65 3.84
N ALA A 144 -0.01 -16.66 4.00
CA ALA A 144 -0.92 -15.87 3.18
C ALA A 144 -0.70 -14.37 3.39
N ALA A 145 -0.57 -13.93 4.64
CA ALA A 145 -0.28 -12.54 4.97
C ALA A 145 1.10 -12.09 4.45
N ALA A 146 2.12 -12.95 4.59
CA ALA A 146 3.47 -12.66 4.09
C ALA A 146 3.48 -12.50 2.56
N ARG A 147 2.80 -13.39 1.82
CA ARG A 147 2.69 -13.26 0.36
C ARG A 147 1.96 -11.99 -0.06
N LEU A 148 0.91 -11.63 0.67
CA LEU A 148 0.17 -10.41 0.42
C LEU A 148 0.98 -9.14 0.70
N MET A 149 1.72 -9.13 1.79
CA MET A 149 2.57 -8.00 2.18
C MET A 149 3.78 -7.83 1.26
N GLY A 150 4.31 -8.93 0.73
CA GLY A 150 5.46 -8.94 -0.16
C GLY A 150 5.11 -8.85 -1.66
N ASN A 151 3.87 -8.51 -2.02
CA ASN A 151 3.40 -8.50 -3.43
C ASN A 151 3.74 -9.81 -4.19
N LEU A 152 3.73 -10.94 -3.47
CA LEU A 152 4.10 -12.25 -4.01
C LEU A 152 2.91 -13.03 -4.58
N ILE A 153 1.77 -12.38 -4.79
CA ILE A 153 0.60 -12.98 -5.45
C ILE A 153 0.52 -12.41 -6.86
N THR A 154 0.89 -13.24 -7.81
CA THR A 154 0.86 -12.91 -9.24
C THR A 154 -0.41 -13.45 -9.92
N ASP A 155 -0.70 -12.99 -11.12
CA ASP A 155 -1.85 -13.48 -11.92
C ASP A 155 -1.74 -14.96 -12.30
N ASP A 156 -0.51 -15.49 -12.36
CA ASP A 156 -0.24 -16.90 -12.68
C ASP A 156 -0.49 -17.84 -11.48
N ASP A 157 -0.60 -17.31 -10.28
CA ASP A 157 -0.84 -18.10 -9.08
C ASP A 157 -2.26 -18.69 -9.07
N ARG A 158 -2.35 -20.01 -9.05
CA ARG A 158 -3.61 -20.76 -9.07
C ARG A 158 -3.96 -21.44 -7.74
N ASP A 159 -3.16 -21.21 -6.71
CA ASP A 159 -3.40 -21.80 -5.39
C ASP A 159 -4.65 -21.22 -4.69
N LEU A 160 -5.08 -21.87 -3.62
CA LEU A 160 -6.28 -21.48 -2.90
C LEU A 160 -6.19 -20.06 -2.32
N ILE A 161 -5.00 -19.64 -1.88
CA ILE A 161 -4.76 -18.31 -1.29
C ILE A 161 -4.96 -17.25 -2.36
N ALA A 162 -4.34 -17.39 -3.54
CA ALA A 162 -4.49 -16.45 -4.64
C ALA A 162 -5.93 -16.40 -5.17
N ARG A 163 -6.63 -17.54 -5.23
CA ARG A 163 -8.05 -17.61 -5.64
C ARG A 163 -8.96 -16.91 -4.65
N THR A 164 -8.80 -17.16 -3.35
CA THR A 164 -9.61 -16.50 -2.31
C THR A 164 -9.32 -15.00 -2.26
N TRP A 165 -8.07 -14.61 -2.44
CA TRP A 165 -7.67 -13.21 -2.49
C TRP A 165 -8.33 -12.47 -3.66
N ARG A 166 -8.25 -13.00 -4.88
CA ARG A 166 -8.91 -12.43 -6.06
C ARG A 166 -10.43 -12.39 -5.91
N ALA A 167 -11.05 -13.43 -5.35
CA ALA A 167 -12.49 -13.42 -5.07
C ALA A 167 -12.87 -12.32 -4.06
N ALA A 168 -12.08 -12.16 -2.98
CA ALA A 168 -12.28 -11.09 -2.01
C ALA A 168 -12.07 -9.71 -2.63
N GLY A 169 -11.04 -9.53 -3.48
CA GLY A 169 -10.79 -8.29 -4.22
C GLY A 169 -11.97 -7.89 -5.10
N ARG A 170 -12.50 -8.81 -5.89
CA ARG A 170 -13.70 -8.59 -6.72
C ARG A 170 -14.92 -8.22 -5.88
N THR A 171 -15.13 -8.88 -4.75
CA THR A 171 -16.25 -8.58 -3.86
C THR A 171 -16.11 -7.17 -3.28
N VAL A 172 -14.91 -6.79 -2.82
CA VAL A 172 -14.66 -5.44 -2.30
C VAL A 172 -14.83 -4.40 -3.40
N SER A 173 -14.35 -4.67 -4.61
CA SER A 173 -14.49 -3.77 -5.76
C SER A 173 -15.97 -3.55 -6.14
N SER A 174 -16.80 -4.60 -6.07
CA SER A 174 -18.24 -4.49 -6.37
C SER A 174 -19.03 -3.72 -5.31
N LEU A 175 -18.58 -3.75 -4.05
CA LEU A 175 -19.24 -3.09 -2.93
C LEU A 175 -18.79 -1.63 -2.73
N ARG A 176 -17.62 -1.25 -3.24
CA ARG A 176 -17.04 0.08 -3.04
C ARG A 176 -16.96 0.85 -4.35
N ARG A 177 -17.98 1.66 -4.61
CA ARG A 177 -18.03 2.56 -5.76
C ARG A 177 -17.38 3.93 -5.51
N ASP A 178 -17.04 4.24 -4.27
CA ASP A 178 -16.68 5.56 -3.77
C ASP A 178 -15.19 5.77 -3.49
N THR A 179 -14.34 4.84 -3.90
CA THR A 179 -12.90 4.93 -3.65
C THR A 179 -12.15 5.18 -4.95
N PRO A 180 -11.73 6.43 -5.21
CA PRO A 180 -10.89 6.70 -6.37
C PRO A 180 -9.59 5.91 -6.24
N LEU A 181 -9.33 5.07 -7.25
CA LEU A 181 -8.03 4.51 -7.53
C LEU A 181 -7.59 5.16 -8.83
N TRP A 182 -6.70 6.13 -8.72
CA TRP A 182 -6.18 6.86 -9.86
C TRP A 182 -7.28 7.43 -10.79
N ASP A 183 -8.37 7.92 -10.21
CA ASP A 183 -9.42 8.55 -11.00
C ASP A 183 -8.86 9.77 -11.73
N SER A 184 -8.98 9.77 -13.03
CA SER A 184 -8.97 10.99 -13.80
C SER A 184 -10.32 11.69 -13.54
N THR A 185 -10.42 12.54 -12.52
CA THR A 185 -11.48 13.55 -12.53
C THR A 185 -11.16 14.44 -13.72
N ALA A 186 -11.92 14.26 -14.79
CA ALA A 186 -11.92 15.23 -15.86
C ALA A 186 -12.19 16.61 -15.22
N ALA A 187 -11.19 17.49 -15.31
CA ALA A 187 -11.34 18.89 -14.95
C ALA A 187 -12.28 19.56 -15.94
#